data_d241b82f613e9a7e857c25e1a0f8f70c
#
_entry.id   d241b82f613e9a7e857c25e1a0f8f70c
#
_cell.length_a   1.000
_cell.length_b   1.000
_cell.length_c   1.000
_cell.angle_alpha   90.00
_cell.angle_beta   90.00
_cell.angle_gamma   90.00
#
_symmetry.space_group_name_H-M   'P 1'
#
loop_
_entity.id
_entity.type
_entity.pdbx_description
1 polymer ?
#
loop_
_entity_poly.entity_id
_entity_poly.type
_entity_poly.pdbx_seq_one_letter_code
_entity_poly.pdbx_strand_id
1 'polypeptide(L)'
;MKKLSILGIVIGGISDIVLTNILAIPLLVFILVTRVHYTPAMSSQQLTEALMNALTGDPGLFAAQFLIGSLCSIFAGYLAAWIAKHDELLNGSLSAWLCVASGICSLAIKVDTSPWFLTAISFLLSPALGLLGGYLRLLRVRAKQAKTITVPA
;
A
#
# COMPACT_ATOMS: atom_id res chain seq x y z
N MET A 1 0.75 -19.64 21.65
CA MET A 1 -0.37 -19.41 20.70
C MET A 1 -0.10 -18.09 19.97
N LYS A 2 -0.14 -18.09 18.62
CA LYS A 2 -0.01 -16.86 17.82
C LYS A 2 -1.22 -15.96 18.10
N LYS A 3 -0.99 -14.75 18.55
CA LYS A 3 -2.07 -13.80 18.84
C LYS A 3 -2.25 -12.85 17.66
N LEU A 4 -3.42 -12.89 17.05
CA LEU A 4 -3.82 -11.95 16.01
C LEU A 4 -4.37 -10.67 16.67
N SER A 5 -3.87 -9.52 16.24
CA SER A 5 -4.43 -8.22 16.63
C SER A 5 -5.35 -7.71 15.53
N ILE A 6 -6.63 -8.01 15.63
CA ILE A 6 -7.64 -7.55 14.66
C ILE A 6 -7.55 -6.02 14.51
N LEU A 7 -7.42 -5.30 15.62
CA LEU A 7 -7.30 -3.84 15.60
C LEU A 7 -6.06 -3.38 14.82
N GLY A 8 -4.89 -4.01 15.06
CA GLY A 8 -3.66 -3.68 14.35
C GLY A 8 -3.78 -3.93 12.84
N ILE A 9 -4.38 -5.06 12.45
CA ILE A 9 -4.59 -5.45 11.05
C ILE A 9 -5.52 -4.45 10.37
N VAL A 10 -6.66 -4.11 10.98
CA VAL A 10 -7.65 -3.20 10.41
C VAL A 10 -7.09 -1.78 10.29
N ILE A 11 -6.47 -1.25 11.34
CA ILE A 11 -5.88 0.10 11.30
C ILE A 11 -4.74 0.14 10.27
N GLY A 12 -3.87 -0.86 10.23
CA GLY A 12 -2.81 -0.95 9.23
C GLY A 12 -3.37 -0.95 7.81
N GLY A 13 -4.34 -1.81 7.51
CA GLY A 13 -4.95 -1.88 6.17
C GLY A 13 -5.70 -0.61 5.77
N ILE A 14 -6.47 0.00 6.68
CA ILE A 14 -7.13 1.29 6.42
C ILE A 14 -6.08 2.38 6.17
N SER A 15 -5.00 2.41 6.97
CA SER A 15 -3.92 3.39 6.80
C SER A 15 -3.23 3.24 5.44
N ASP A 16 -3.03 2.02 4.94
CA ASP A 16 -2.48 1.77 3.62
C ASP A 16 -3.37 2.39 2.52
N ILE A 17 -4.66 2.08 2.55
CA ILE A 17 -5.63 2.59 1.58
C ILE A 17 -5.68 4.13 1.63
N VAL A 18 -5.82 4.72 2.80
CA VAL A 18 -5.95 6.17 2.97
C VAL A 18 -4.66 6.88 2.55
N LEU A 19 -3.50 6.40 3.01
CA LEU A 19 -2.22 7.02 2.71
C LEU A 19 -1.86 6.92 1.23
N THR A 20 -2.10 5.77 0.61
CA THR A 20 -1.89 5.57 -0.82
C THR A 20 -2.76 6.53 -1.63
N ASN A 21 -4.05 6.69 -1.29
CA ASN A 21 -4.92 7.64 -1.98
C ASN A 21 -4.43 9.08 -1.81
N ILE A 22 -4.08 9.50 -0.60
CA ILE A 22 -3.59 10.87 -0.34
C ILE A 22 -2.30 11.15 -1.13
N LEU A 23 -1.34 10.22 -1.15
CA LEU A 23 -0.07 10.40 -1.84
C LEU A 23 -0.18 10.24 -3.36
N ALA A 24 -1.20 9.52 -3.85
CA ALA A 24 -1.46 9.41 -5.28
C ALA A 24 -2.08 10.69 -5.87
N ILE A 25 -2.81 11.49 -5.08
CA ILE A 25 -3.46 12.72 -5.57
C ILE A 25 -2.50 13.69 -6.28
N PRO A 26 -1.34 14.06 -5.71
CA PRO A 26 -0.41 14.96 -6.39
C PRO A 26 0.08 14.40 -7.74
N LEU A 27 0.33 13.08 -7.81
CA LEU A 27 0.76 12.42 -9.04
C LEU A 27 -0.37 12.44 -10.07
N LEU A 28 -1.60 12.14 -9.70
CA LEU A 28 -2.76 12.18 -10.58
C LEU A 28 -3.05 13.59 -11.09
N VAL A 29 -2.95 14.61 -10.23
CA VAL A 29 -3.07 16.01 -10.63
C VAL A 29 -1.98 16.39 -11.62
N PHE A 30 -0.73 15.99 -11.38
CA PHE A 30 0.37 16.22 -12.31
C PHE A 30 0.09 15.58 -13.68
N ILE A 31 -0.35 14.33 -13.73
CA ILE A 31 -0.72 13.64 -14.98
C ILE A 31 -1.86 14.36 -15.67
N LEU A 32 -2.91 14.74 -14.93
CA LEU A 32 -4.06 15.44 -15.47
C LEU A 32 -3.67 16.75 -16.16
N VAL A 33 -2.78 17.52 -15.55
CA VAL A 33 -2.38 18.83 -16.07
C VAL A 33 -1.39 18.71 -17.22
N THR A 34 -0.50 17.70 -17.20
CA THR A 34 0.63 17.65 -18.15
C THR A 34 0.43 16.66 -19.30
N ARG A 35 -0.41 15.63 -19.13
CA ARG A 35 -0.53 14.49 -20.08
C ARG A 35 -1.94 14.29 -20.62
N VAL A 36 -2.96 14.74 -19.89
CA VAL A 36 -4.36 14.56 -20.28
C VAL A 36 -4.93 15.87 -20.78
N HIS A 37 -5.43 15.89 -22.02
CA HIS A 37 -6.19 17.01 -22.54
C HIS A 37 -7.63 16.95 -22.01
N TYR A 38 -7.80 17.44 -20.78
CA TYR A 38 -9.11 17.46 -20.14
C TYR A 38 -10.06 18.42 -20.87
N THR A 39 -11.25 17.92 -21.19
CA THR A 39 -12.37 18.73 -21.67
C THR A 39 -13.57 18.54 -20.74
N PRO A 40 -14.36 19.60 -20.46
CA PRO A 40 -15.53 19.48 -19.57
C PRO A 40 -16.61 18.49 -20.03
N ALA A 41 -16.56 18.07 -21.28
CA ALA A 41 -17.48 17.10 -21.86
C ALA A 41 -17.05 15.63 -21.61
N MET A 42 -15.86 15.39 -21.04
CA MET A 42 -15.41 14.04 -20.74
C MET A 42 -16.24 13.41 -19.61
N SER A 43 -16.68 12.18 -19.81
CA SER A 43 -17.27 11.38 -18.75
C SER A 43 -16.20 10.97 -17.72
N SER A 44 -16.60 10.64 -16.49
CA SER A 44 -15.70 10.15 -15.46
C SER A 44 -14.94 8.88 -15.91
N GLN A 45 -15.57 8.03 -16.70
CA GLN A 45 -14.93 6.83 -17.25
C GLN A 45 -13.83 7.18 -18.25
N GLN A 46 -14.12 8.08 -19.22
CA GLN A 46 -13.12 8.56 -20.19
C GLN A 46 -11.92 9.22 -19.52
N LEU A 47 -12.17 9.99 -18.46
CA LEU A 47 -11.11 10.60 -17.67
C LEU A 47 -10.24 9.55 -16.97
N THR A 48 -10.87 8.55 -16.36
CA THR A 48 -10.15 7.44 -15.70
C THR A 48 -9.28 6.67 -16.70
N GLU A 49 -9.82 6.33 -17.86
CA GLU A 49 -9.08 5.64 -18.93
C GLU A 49 -7.91 6.48 -19.44
N ALA A 50 -8.10 7.78 -19.63
CA ALA A 50 -7.04 8.69 -20.07
C ALA A 50 -5.91 8.80 -19.04
N LEU A 51 -6.26 8.90 -17.75
CA LEU A 51 -5.28 8.91 -16.65
C LEU A 51 -4.51 7.59 -16.57
N MET A 52 -5.19 6.45 -16.66
CA MET A 52 -4.56 5.12 -16.62
C MET A 52 -3.64 4.89 -17.83
N ASN A 53 -4.07 5.29 -19.03
CA ASN A 53 -3.24 5.20 -20.23
C ASN A 53 -1.99 6.08 -20.12
N ALA A 54 -2.12 7.29 -19.61
CA ALA A 54 -0.98 8.18 -19.37
C ALA A 54 -0.01 7.63 -18.32
N LEU A 55 -0.54 7.03 -17.24
CA LEU A 55 0.24 6.43 -16.17
C LEU A 55 1.01 5.19 -16.66
N THR A 56 0.34 4.28 -17.36
CA THR A 56 0.96 3.02 -17.84
C THR A 56 1.82 3.21 -19.07
N GLY A 57 1.57 4.24 -19.86
CA GLY A 57 2.35 4.60 -21.05
C GLY A 57 3.70 5.26 -20.74
N ASP A 58 3.88 5.80 -19.54
CA ASP A 58 5.14 6.42 -19.10
C ASP A 58 5.77 5.58 -17.97
N PRO A 59 6.91 4.89 -18.24
CA PRO A 59 7.58 4.04 -17.25
C PRO A 59 7.98 4.81 -15.99
N GLY A 60 8.30 6.11 -16.09
CA GLY A 60 8.68 6.93 -14.94
C GLY A 60 7.50 7.21 -14.02
N LEU A 61 6.34 7.53 -14.59
CA LEU A 61 5.10 7.74 -13.84
C LEU A 61 4.62 6.44 -13.18
N PHE A 62 4.69 5.33 -13.93
CA PHE A 62 4.37 4.01 -13.40
C PHE A 62 5.28 3.62 -12.23
N ALA A 63 6.59 3.83 -12.36
CA ALA A 63 7.55 3.57 -11.28
C ALA A 63 7.29 4.45 -10.05
N ALA A 64 6.95 5.74 -10.24
CA ALA A 64 6.60 6.64 -9.15
C ALA A 64 5.35 6.16 -8.40
N GLN A 65 4.29 5.80 -9.12
CA GLN A 65 3.06 5.24 -8.52
C GLN A 65 3.34 3.94 -7.75
N PHE A 66 4.15 3.06 -8.34
CA PHE A 66 4.54 1.80 -7.72
C PHE A 66 5.36 2.01 -6.43
N LEU A 67 6.29 2.97 -6.43
CA LEU A 67 7.07 3.33 -5.24
C LEU A 67 6.18 3.91 -4.13
N ILE A 68 5.25 4.80 -4.47
CA ILE A 68 4.28 5.35 -3.52
C ILE A 68 3.50 4.21 -2.85
N GLY A 69 2.89 3.33 -3.63
CA GLY A 69 2.13 2.20 -3.11
C GLY A 69 2.97 1.27 -2.23
N SER A 70 4.21 0.95 -2.68
CA SER A 70 5.13 0.09 -1.93
C SER A 70 5.51 0.67 -0.58
N LEU A 71 5.82 1.96 -0.53
CA LEU A 71 6.17 2.66 0.73
C LEU A 71 4.98 2.72 1.68
N CYS A 72 3.77 2.96 1.17
CA CYS A 72 2.54 2.95 1.95
C CYS A 72 2.29 1.57 2.57
N SER A 73 2.42 0.50 1.80
CA SER A 73 2.21 -0.87 2.28
C SER A 73 3.26 -1.29 3.33
N ILE A 74 4.54 -0.89 3.17
CA ILE A 74 5.58 -1.11 4.19
C ILE A 74 5.23 -0.35 5.47
N PHE A 75 4.83 0.91 5.36
CA PHE A 75 4.45 1.73 6.51
C PHE A 75 3.22 1.15 7.23
N ALA A 76 2.21 0.74 6.49
CA ALA A 76 1.00 0.11 7.01
C ALA A 76 1.29 -1.19 7.76
N GLY A 77 2.16 -2.04 7.20
CA GLY A 77 2.63 -3.27 7.86
C GLY A 77 3.41 -2.98 9.14
N TYR A 78 4.26 -1.94 9.13
CA TYR A 78 4.95 -1.48 10.34
C TYR A 78 3.97 -0.99 11.41
N LEU A 79 2.95 -0.22 11.01
CA LEU A 79 1.93 0.31 11.92
C LEU A 79 1.08 -0.82 12.53
N ALA A 80 0.65 -1.78 11.72
CA ALA A 80 -0.08 -2.96 12.18
C ALA A 80 0.71 -3.75 13.24
N ALA A 81 2.00 -3.99 12.97
CA ALA A 81 2.91 -4.66 13.88
C ALA A 81 3.16 -3.85 15.16
N TRP A 82 3.21 -2.53 15.03
CA TRP A 82 3.40 -1.64 16.19
C TRP A 82 2.21 -1.66 17.14
N ILE A 83 1.00 -1.69 16.61
CA ILE A 83 -0.24 -1.75 17.40
C ILE A 83 -0.40 -3.15 18.04
N ALA A 84 -0.09 -4.20 17.27
CA ALA A 84 -0.22 -5.56 17.75
C ALA A 84 0.70 -5.90 18.92
N LYS A 85 1.93 -5.37 18.94
CA LYS A 85 2.98 -5.61 19.95
C LYS A 85 3.42 -7.07 20.10
N HIS A 86 2.94 -7.96 19.25
CA HIS A 86 3.25 -9.39 19.23
C HIS A 86 3.04 -9.94 17.82
N ASP A 87 3.74 -11.03 17.47
CA ASP A 87 3.68 -11.68 16.14
C ASP A 87 3.73 -10.65 14.99
N GLU A 88 4.71 -9.73 15.05
CA GLU A 88 4.82 -8.53 14.21
C GLU A 88 4.79 -8.86 12.71
N LEU A 89 5.45 -9.95 12.31
CA LEU A 89 5.49 -10.39 10.91
C LEU A 89 4.10 -10.80 10.40
N LEU A 90 3.37 -11.55 11.23
CA LEU A 90 2.04 -12.05 10.86
C LEU A 90 1.03 -10.90 10.75
N ASN A 91 1.00 -10.01 11.75
CA ASN A 91 0.09 -8.87 11.75
C ASN A 91 0.41 -7.88 10.63
N GLY A 92 1.69 -7.64 10.34
CA GLY A 92 2.13 -6.81 9.22
C GLY A 92 1.72 -7.38 7.86
N SER A 93 1.91 -8.68 7.64
CA SER A 93 1.47 -9.33 6.39
C SER A 93 -0.05 -9.33 6.25
N LEU A 94 -0.79 -9.62 7.31
CA LEU A 94 -2.25 -9.68 7.27
C LEU A 94 -2.90 -8.32 7.04
N SER A 95 -2.27 -7.20 7.45
CA SER A 95 -2.79 -5.86 7.15
C SER A 95 -2.83 -5.60 5.63
N ALA A 96 -1.85 -6.09 4.89
CA ALA A 96 -1.79 -5.96 3.43
C ALA A 96 -2.85 -6.81 2.70
N TRP A 97 -3.35 -7.89 3.31
CA TRP A 97 -4.45 -8.67 2.73
C TRP A 97 -5.77 -7.89 2.66
N LEU A 98 -5.97 -6.86 3.49
CA LEU A 98 -7.11 -5.95 3.34
C LEU A 98 -7.04 -5.15 2.04
N CYS A 99 -5.84 -4.73 1.62
CA CYS A 99 -5.65 -4.06 0.33
C CYS A 99 -5.89 -5.02 -0.83
N VAL A 100 -5.43 -6.28 -0.73
CA VAL A 100 -5.73 -7.33 -1.72
C VAL A 100 -7.23 -7.57 -1.82
N ALA A 101 -7.94 -7.69 -0.69
CA ALA A 101 -9.39 -7.86 -0.67
C ALA A 101 -10.12 -6.66 -1.32
N SER A 102 -9.68 -5.43 -1.02
CA SER A 102 -10.22 -4.21 -1.65
C SER A 102 -9.98 -4.21 -3.16
N GLY A 103 -8.80 -4.62 -3.63
CA GLY A 103 -8.49 -4.75 -5.05
C GLY A 103 -9.36 -5.79 -5.75
N ILE A 104 -9.58 -6.96 -5.12
CA ILE A 104 -10.50 -7.98 -5.65
C ILE A 104 -11.93 -7.44 -5.75
N CYS A 105 -12.41 -6.70 -4.75
CA CYS A 105 -13.71 -6.04 -4.82
C CYS A 105 -13.78 -5.04 -5.98
N SER A 106 -12.75 -4.23 -6.21
CA SER A 106 -12.69 -3.27 -7.31
C SER A 106 -12.74 -3.95 -8.68
N LEU A 107 -12.06 -5.10 -8.84
CA LEU A 107 -12.15 -5.92 -10.05
C LEU A 107 -13.56 -6.49 -10.26
N ALA A 108 -14.20 -6.98 -9.19
CA ALA A 108 -15.54 -7.57 -9.26
C ALA A 108 -16.60 -6.55 -9.72
N ILE A 109 -16.47 -5.28 -9.32
CA ILE A 109 -17.38 -4.20 -9.74
C ILE A 109 -16.92 -3.47 -11.01
N LYS A 110 -15.93 -4.00 -11.70
CA LYS A 110 -15.38 -3.48 -12.98
C LYS A 110 -14.94 -2.00 -12.91
N VAL A 111 -14.48 -1.55 -11.76
CA VAL A 111 -13.90 -0.21 -11.59
C VAL A 111 -12.44 -0.18 -12.03
N ASP A 112 -11.76 -1.33 -11.95
CA ASP A 112 -10.35 -1.45 -12.32
C ASP A 112 -10.21 -1.79 -13.82
N THR A 113 -9.51 -0.91 -14.54
CA THR A 113 -9.17 -1.04 -15.96
C THR A 113 -7.71 -1.48 -16.18
N SER A 114 -6.99 -1.78 -15.08
CA SER A 114 -5.59 -2.17 -15.14
C SER A 114 -5.39 -3.51 -15.84
N PRO A 115 -4.26 -3.71 -16.56
CA PRO A 115 -3.92 -5.01 -17.13
C PRO A 115 -3.85 -6.09 -16.03
N TRP A 116 -4.50 -7.23 -16.24
CA TRP A 116 -4.65 -8.29 -15.23
C TRP A 116 -3.32 -8.77 -14.63
N PHE A 117 -2.23 -8.77 -15.40
CA PHE A 117 -0.92 -9.19 -14.91
C PHE A 117 -0.31 -8.20 -13.89
N LEU A 118 -0.55 -6.89 -14.05
CA LEU A 118 -0.12 -5.87 -13.09
C LEU A 118 -0.88 -6.02 -11.76
N THR A 119 -2.17 -6.28 -11.86
CA THR A 119 -3.02 -6.55 -10.69
C THR A 119 -2.56 -7.81 -9.96
N ALA A 120 -2.25 -8.89 -10.70
CA ALA A 120 -1.73 -10.13 -10.11
C ALA A 120 -0.38 -9.92 -9.40
N ILE A 121 0.55 -9.18 -10.02
CA ILE A 121 1.83 -8.83 -9.40
C ILE A 121 1.62 -8.02 -8.13
N SER A 122 0.74 -7.02 -8.15
CA SER A 122 0.42 -6.17 -7.00
C SER A 122 -0.16 -6.99 -5.84
N PHE A 123 -1.03 -7.96 -6.12
CA PHE A 123 -1.60 -8.85 -5.10
C PHE A 123 -0.57 -9.76 -4.45
N LEU A 124 0.41 -10.25 -5.20
CA LEU A 124 1.50 -11.07 -4.66
C LEU A 124 2.50 -10.23 -3.87
N LEU A 125 2.77 -9.02 -4.33
CA LEU A 125 3.77 -8.15 -3.72
C LEU A 125 3.27 -7.47 -2.44
N SER A 126 1.99 -7.10 -2.37
CA SER A 126 1.41 -6.39 -1.23
C SER A 126 1.63 -7.12 0.11
N PRO A 127 1.33 -8.43 0.27
CA PRO A 127 1.62 -9.14 1.52
C PRO A 127 3.11 -9.21 1.86
N ALA A 128 3.99 -9.29 0.85
CA ALA A 128 5.44 -9.29 1.05
C ALA A 128 5.93 -7.93 1.58
N LEU A 129 5.41 -6.82 1.05
CA LEU A 129 5.72 -5.47 1.55
C LEU A 129 5.18 -5.25 2.96
N GLY A 130 3.97 -5.71 3.27
CA GLY A 130 3.42 -5.70 4.62
C GLY A 130 4.26 -6.51 5.62
N LEU A 131 4.75 -7.67 5.19
CA LEU A 131 5.68 -8.50 5.98
C LEU A 131 7.00 -7.76 6.23
N LEU A 132 7.55 -7.08 5.22
CA LEU A 132 8.74 -6.25 5.35
C LEU A 132 8.54 -5.14 6.40
N GLY A 133 7.39 -4.47 6.39
CA GLY A 133 7.02 -3.49 7.40
C GLY A 133 7.01 -4.08 8.81
N GLY A 134 6.38 -5.25 8.99
CA GLY A 134 6.39 -6.01 10.25
C GLY A 134 7.81 -6.39 10.70
N TYR A 135 8.66 -6.79 9.77
CA TYR A 135 10.07 -7.14 10.03
C TYR A 135 10.87 -5.92 10.51
N LEU A 136 10.70 -4.77 9.88
CA LEU A 136 11.35 -3.53 10.33
C LEU A 136 10.96 -3.17 11.77
N ARG A 137 9.71 -3.38 12.13
CA ARG A 137 9.25 -3.20 13.52
C ARG A 137 9.96 -4.17 14.47
N LEU A 138 10.03 -5.45 14.11
CA LEU A 138 10.69 -6.49 14.89
C LEU A 138 12.18 -6.15 15.14
N LEU A 139 12.90 -5.72 14.09
CA LEU A 139 14.30 -5.30 14.22
C LEU A 139 14.45 -4.13 15.22
N ARG A 140 13.55 -3.15 15.15
CA ARG A 140 13.57 -2.00 16.05
C ARG A 140 13.33 -2.39 17.52
N VAL A 141 12.44 -3.36 17.77
CA VAL A 141 12.19 -3.89 19.13
C VAL A 141 13.43 -4.60 19.65
N ARG A 142 14.03 -5.50 18.86
CA ARG A 142 15.25 -6.22 19.24
C ARG A 142 16.42 -5.28 19.53
N ALA A 143 16.61 -4.26 18.71
CA ALA A 143 17.67 -3.25 18.93
C ALA A 143 17.49 -2.47 20.23
N LYS A 144 16.25 -2.15 20.62
CA LYS A 144 15.96 -1.51 21.90
C LYS A 144 16.26 -2.43 23.09
N GLN A 145 15.87 -3.70 23.01
CA GLN A 145 16.13 -4.68 24.06
C GLN A 145 17.62 -4.89 24.29
N ALA A 146 18.41 -5.00 23.21
CA ALA A 146 19.87 -5.15 23.30
C ALA A 146 20.52 -3.96 24.02
N LYS A 147 20.07 -2.73 23.77
CA LYS A 147 20.60 -1.53 24.47
C LYS A 147 20.27 -1.51 25.96
N THR A 148 19.12 -2.04 26.38
CA THR A 148 18.73 -2.06 27.80
C THR A 148 19.56 -3.06 28.58
N ILE A 149 20.07 -4.13 27.97
CA ILE A 149 20.90 -5.14 28.63
C ILE A 149 22.35 -4.66 28.82
N THR A 150 22.83 -3.76 27.98
CA THR A 150 24.25 -3.31 27.95
C THR A 150 24.54 -2.11 28.88
N VAL A 151 23.54 -1.53 29.54
CA VAL A 151 23.74 -0.45 30.54
C VAL A 151 23.54 -1.06 31.92
N PRO A 152 24.63 -1.51 32.61
CA PRO A 152 24.55 -1.84 34.03
C PRO A 152 24.32 -0.54 34.82
N ALA A 153 23.45 -0.61 35.82
CA ALA A 153 23.18 0.47 36.76
C ALA A 153 24.42 0.78 37.60
#